data_3ed2dda217f99c236fe10bfbbdb3f3d7
#
_entry.id   3ed2dda217f99c236fe10bfbbdb3f3d7
#
_cell.length_a   1.000
_cell.length_b   1.000
_cell.length_c   1.000
_cell.angle_alpha   90.00
_cell.angle_beta   90.00
_cell.angle_gamma   90.00
#
_symmetry.space_group_name_H-M   'P 1'
#
loop_
_entity.id
_entity.type
_entity.pdbx_description
1 polymer ?
#
loop_
_entity_poly.entity_id
_entity_poly.type
_entity_poly.pdbx_seq_one_letter_code
_entity_poly.pdbx_strand_id
1 'polypeptide(L)'
;MIWPAEDIWQSCVPLMPALTVEVLKEVNSTNSELMRRARAGQTDPVLLVAESQTAGRGRLGRQWHAQAGDALTFSLGLMLHPADWSGLSLAVGLSVVESLDPLGTLGLGLKWPNDIWVRQQDTNQQMLETLPKTASNTWRKLAGILIETAVPSTRTPDTNQPQGTNPQTQQRYCVIGVGINIAKPSAQDLAIPAIGLRDISEALATKASAAKASVSPLTAPQALALIAQPLLAAVLAFESKGFATLQAAFRQRDVLRDMPVTLSDGRQGIARGVDNTGVLRVEAPQGMQLINSAEVRVRPSIEESP
;
A
#
# COMPACT_ATOMS: atom_id res chain seq x y z
N MET A 1 -17.08 -8.44 14.00
CA MET A 1 -16.17 -9.49 13.49
C MET A 1 -15.32 -10.07 14.62
N ILE A 2 -14.87 -11.33 14.48
CA ILE A 2 -13.88 -11.90 15.41
C ILE A 2 -12.50 -11.68 14.80
N TRP A 3 -11.64 -10.96 15.51
CA TRP A 3 -10.28 -10.67 15.08
C TRP A 3 -9.30 -11.56 15.85
N PRO A 4 -8.33 -12.20 15.18
CA PRO A 4 -7.31 -13.01 15.83
C PRO A 4 -6.19 -12.11 16.41
N ALA A 5 -6.57 -11.14 17.26
CA ALA A 5 -5.65 -10.13 17.77
C ALA A 5 -4.51 -10.73 18.61
N GLU A 6 -4.83 -11.77 19.41
CA GLU A 6 -3.84 -12.49 20.21
C GLU A 6 -2.85 -13.24 19.32
N ASP A 7 -3.31 -13.98 18.31
CA ASP A 7 -2.43 -14.73 17.38
C ASP A 7 -1.53 -13.78 16.60
N ILE A 8 -2.07 -12.63 16.17
CA ILE A 8 -1.30 -11.58 15.48
C ILE A 8 -0.24 -11.02 16.42
N TRP A 9 -0.61 -10.70 17.65
CA TRP A 9 0.32 -10.19 18.66
C TRP A 9 1.45 -11.21 18.91
N GLN A 10 1.12 -12.47 19.17
CA GLN A 10 2.09 -13.54 19.39
C GLN A 10 3.07 -13.71 18.22
N SER A 11 2.61 -13.54 16.97
CA SER A 11 3.48 -13.62 15.80
C SER A 11 4.43 -12.42 15.66
N CYS A 12 4.04 -11.26 16.17
CA CYS A 12 4.80 -10.01 16.05
C CYS A 12 5.76 -9.77 17.23
N VAL A 13 5.44 -10.25 18.43
CA VAL A 13 6.23 -10.05 19.65
C VAL A 13 7.70 -10.42 19.52
N PRO A 14 8.11 -11.52 18.83
CA PRO A 14 9.52 -11.83 18.64
C PRO A 14 10.30 -10.73 17.88
N LEU A 15 9.63 -9.95 17.03
CA LEU A 15 10.22 -8.85 16.28
C LEU A 15 10.15 -7.53 17.06
N MET A 16 9.09 -7.31 17.81
CA MET A 16 8.83 -6.07 18.55
C MET A 16 8.06 -6.35 19.85
N PRO A 17 8.77 -6.65 20.96
CA PRO A 17 8.13 -7.03 22.23
C PRO A 17 7.14 -6.01 22.81
N ALA A 18 7.32 -4.72 22.52
CA ALA A 18 6.45 -3.65 22.98
C ALA A 18 5.22 -3.41 22.09
N LEU A 19 5.06 -4.16 20.99
CA LEU A 19 3.91 -3.97 20.09
C LEU A 19 2.61 -4.35 20.78
N THR A 20 1.59 -3.51 20.61
CA THR A 20 0.20 -3.83 20.95
C THR A 20 -0.64 -4.00 19.71
N VAL A 21 -1.70 -4.81 19.78
CA VAL A 21 -2.71 -4.97 18.72
C VAL A 21 -4.05 -4.51 19.25
N GLU A 22 -4.58 -3.46 18.65
CA GLU A 22 -5.83 -2.84 19.06
C GLU A 22 -6.88 -2.96 17.96
N VAL A 23 -8.11 -3.32 18.33
CA VAL A 23 -9.25 -3.42 17.41
C VAL A 23 -10.35 -2.48 17.88
N LEU A 24 -10.71 -1.53 17.02
CA LEU A 24 -11.81 -0.59 17.25
C LEU A 24 -13.00 -0.93 16.35
N LYS A 25 -14.20 -0.81 16.88
CA LYS A 25 -15.43 -0.94 16.06
C LYS A 25 -15.51 0.17 15.03
N GLU A 26 -15.23 1.39 15.48
CA GLU A 26 -15.29 2.57 14.63
C GLU A 26 -14.26 3.61 15.07
N VAL A 27 -13.71 4.33 14.10
CA VAL A 27 -12.83 5.49 14.29
C VAL A 27 -12.98 6.43 13.09
N ASN A 28 -12.61 7.68 13.20
CA ASN A 28 -12.56 8.57 12.04
C ASN A 28 -11.57 8.07 10.99
N SER A 29 -10.34 7.77 11.38
CA SER A 29 -9.29 7.16 10.57
C SER A 29 -8.21 6.60 11.49
N THR A 30 -7.77 5.37 11.23
CA THR A 30 -6.68 4.72 12.01
C THR A 30 -5.40 5.55 11.96
N ASN A 31 -5.05 6.12 10.79
CA ASN A 31 -3.90 7.04 10.68
C ASN A 31 -4.09 8.30 11.52
N SER A 32 -5.26 8.95 11.43
CA SER A 32 -5.53 10.18 12.16
C SER A 32 -5.47 9.95 13.66
N GLU A 33 -5.97 8.83 14.14
CA GLU A 33 -5.92 8.45 15.55
C GLU A 33 -4.49 8.26 16.04
N LEU A 34 -3.65 7.50 15.31
CA LEU A 34 -2.25 7.32 15.70
C LEU A 34 -1.44 8.62 15.61
N MET A 35 -1.70 9.46 14.61
CA MET A 35 -1.08 10.79 14.51
C MET A 35 -1.51 11.71 15.65
N ARG A 36 -2.75 11.61 16.11
CA ARG A 36 -3.25 12.35 17.29
C ARG A 36 -2.53 11.87 18.57
N ARG A 37 -2.43 10.56 18.75
CA ARG A 37 -1.70 9.94 19.87
C ARG A 37 -0.24 10.38 19.90
N ALA A 38 0.44 10.33 18.78
CA ALA A 38 1.84 10.74 18.66
C ALA A 38 2.06 12.21 19.03
N ARG A 39 1.15 13.12 18.64
CA ARG A 39 1.18 14.52 19.04
C ARG A 39 0.95 14.71 20.55
N ALA A 40 0.23 13.79 21.18
CA ALA A 40 0.05 13.75 22.63
C ALA A 40 1.20 13.03 23.38
N GLY A 41 2.28 12.67 22.68
CA GLY A 41 3.44 12.00 23.26
C GLY A 41 3.32 10.48 23.40
N GLN A 42 2.25 9.87 22.89
CA GLN A 42 2.07 8.42 22.88
C GLN A 42 2.71 7.84 21.61
N THR A 43 3.88 7.25 21.76
CA THR A 43 4.71 6.76 20.63
C THR A 43 5.05 5.28 20.74
N ASP A 44 4.38 4.56 21.62
CA ASP A 44 4.51 3.11 21.72
C ASP A 44 4.09 2.43 20.42
N PRO A 45 4.75 1.32 20.04
CA PRO A 45 4.40 0.62 18.80
C PRO A 45 3.02 -0.02 18.90
N VAL A 46 2.19 0.20 17.89
CA VAL A 46 0.81 -0.28 17.86
C VAL A 46 0.37 -0.66 16.45
N LEU A 47 -0.31 -1.79 16.34
CA LEU A 47 -1.10 -2.18 15.17
C LEU A 47 -2.57 -1.89 15.48
N LEU A 48 -3.09 -0.78 14.96
CA LEU A 48 -4.46 -0.32 15.16
C LEU A 48 -5.34 -0.72 13.99
N VAL A 49 -6.38 -1.49 14.25
CA VAL A 49 -7.36 -1.95 13.26
C VAL A 49 -8.71 -1.28 13.53
N ALA A 50 -9.46 -0.93 12.48
CA ALA A 50 -10.82 -0.46 12.60
C ALA A 50 -11.78 -1.28 11.72
N GLU A 51 -12.94 -1.68 12.27
CA GLU A 51 -14.00 -2.34 11.50
C GLU A 51 -14.67 -1.37 10.53
N SER A 52 -14.80 -0.08 10.93
CA SER A 52 -15.28 1.00 10.06
C SER A 52 -14.51 2.31 10.28
N GLN A 53 -14.43 3.11 9.23
CA GLN A 53 -13.87 4.46 9.30
C GLN A 53 -14.91 5.49 8.79
N THR A 54 -15.21 6.52 9.62
CA THR A 54 -16.16 7.58 9.27
C THR A 54 -15.55 8.67 8.38
N ALA A 55 -14.22 8.85 8.43
CA ALA A 55 -13.47 9.82 7.65
C ALA A 55 -12.12 9.24 7.19
N GLY A 56 -12.17 8.05 6.57
CA GLY A 56 -10.99 7.37 6.05
C GLY A 56 -10.23 8.25 5.04
N ARG A 57 -8.90 8.20 5.11
CA ARG A 57 -8.02 9.09 4.35
C ARG A 57 -7.14 8.34 3.36
N GLY A 58 -6.99 8.92 2.19
CA GLY A 58 -5.98 8.60 1.21
C GLY A 58 -5.04 9.77 0.96
N ARG A 59 -4.05 9.59 0.09
CA ARG A 59 -3.12 10.66 -0.31
C ARG A 59 -3.83 11.82 -0.98
N LEU A 60 -3.27 13.03 -0.79
CA LEU A 60 -3.72 14.26 -1.46
C LEU A 60 -5.19 14.58 -1.17
N GLY A 61 -5.64 14.36 0.07
CA GLY A 61 -6.99 14.69 0.53
C GLY A 61 -8.11 13.79 0.00
N ARG A 62 -7.80 12.67 -0.66
CA ARG A 62 -8.82 11.72 -1.09
C ARG A 62 -9.44 11.00 0.10
N GLN A 63 -10.69 10.63 -0.03
CA GLN A 63 -11.37 9.79 0.93
C GLN A 63 -11.09 8.30 0.66
N TRP A 64 -11.04 7.52 1.74
CA TRP A 64 -11.04 6.07 1.72
C TRP A 64 -12.32 5.57 2.38
N HIS A 65 -13.14 4.85 1.63
CA HIS A 65 -14.39 4.30 2.15
C HIS A 65 -14.12 2.93 2.79
N ALA A 66 -14.56 2.76 4.03
CA ALA A 66 -14.36 1.54 4.79
C ALA A 66 -15.60 1.22 5.60
N GLN A 67 -16.33 0.20 5.19
CA GLN A 67 -17.44 -0.37 5.93
C GLN A 67 -17.04 -1.71 6.52
N ALA A 68 -17.68 -2.05 7.65
CA ALA A 68 -17.43 -3.30 8.35
C ALA A 68 -17.68 -4.51 7.42
N GLY A 69 -16.64 -5.35 7.25
CA GLY A 69 -16.69 -6.54 6.41
C GLY A 69 -16.35 -6.32 4.93
N ASP A 70 -16.42 -5.09 4.42
CA ASP A 70 -16.13 -4.76 3.02
C ASP A 70 -14.73 -4.20 2.80
N ALA A 71 -14.07 -3.77 3.86
CA ALA A 71 -12.69 -3.32 3.82
C ALA A 71 -11.91 -3.80 5.05
N LEU A 72 -10.61 -4.02 4.86
CA LEU A 72 -9.62 -4.10 5.91
C LEU A 72 -8.93 -2.74 6.00
N THR A 73 -9.02 -2.08 7.17
CA THR A 73 -8.31 -0.82 7.43
C THR A 73 -7.53 -0.93 8.72
N PHE A 74 -6.23 -0.71 8.63
CA PHE A 74 -5.35 -0.70 9.79
C PHE A 74 -4.20 0.27 9.61
N SER A 75 -3.56 0.64 10.72
CA SER A 75 -2.34 1.42 10.73
C SER A 75 -1.32 0.80 11.69
N LEU A 76 -0.10 0.64 11.22
CA LEU A 76 1.05 0.30 12.05
C LEU A 76 1.76 1.61 12.44
N GLY A 77 1.83 1.90 13.73
CA GLY A 77 2.52 3.07 14.28
C GLY A 77 3.74 2.64 15.06
N LEU A 78 4.91 3.22 14.78
CA LEU A 78 6.16 2.92 15.48
C LEU A 78 7.20 4.02 15.26
N MET A 79 8.20 4.09 16.13
CA MET A 79 9.36 4.96 15.94
C MET A 79 10.31 4.34 14.92
N LEU A 80 10.69 5.13 13.89
CA LEU A 80 11.65 4.72 12.86
C LEU A 80 12.71 5.80 12.62
N HIS A 81 13.88 5.34 12.16
CA HIS A 81 15.03 6.20 11.86
C HIS A 81 15.78 5.74 10.59
N PRO A 82 15.11 5.55 9.45
CA PRO A 82 15.80 5.16 8.22
C PRO A 82 16.69 6.30 7.72
N ALA A 83 17.80 5.94 7.07
CA ALA A 83 18.68 6.92 6.43
C ALA A 83 17.98 7.67 5.28
N ASP A 84 17.06 7.00 4.59
CA ASP A 84 16.20 7.56 3.53
C ASP A 84 14.79 6.98 3.66
N TRP A 85 13.77 7.83 3.65
CA TRP A 85 12.37 7.47 3.72
C TRP A 85 11.78 7.07 2.36
N SER A 86 12.52 7.36 1.28
CA SER A 86 12.09 7.05 -0.09
C SER A 86 11.89 5.54 -0.26
N GLY A 87 10.85 5.16 -0.96
CA GLY A 87 10.56 3.74 -1.22
C GLY A 87 9.88 3.00 -0.07
N LEU A 88 9.69 3.56 1.15
CA LEU A 88 9.01 2.86 2.24
C LEU A 88 7.59 2.40 1.84
N SER A 89 6.84 3.24 1.13
CA SER A 89 5.50 2.85 0.65
C SER A 89 5.55 1.67 -0.34
N LEU A 90 6.61 1.55 -1.13
CA LEU A 90 6.82 0.42 -2.04
C LEU A 90 7.21 -0.85 -1.28
N ALA A 91 8.05 -0.71 -0.23
CA ALA A 91 8.42 -1.83 0.65
C ALA A 91 7.18 -2.40 1.38
N VAL A 92 6.34 -1.52 1.91
CA VAL A 92 5.04 -1.88 2.53
C VAL A 92 4.14 -2.58 1.51
N GLY A 93 3.99 -2.00 0.32
CA GLY A 93 3.18 -2.58 -0.75
C GLY A 93 3.66 -3.94 -1.19
N LEU A 94 4.99 -4.12 -1.32
CA LEU A 94 5.59 -5.39 -1.69
C LEU A 94 5.31 -6.46 -0.63
N SER A 95 5.49 -6.15 0.65
CA SER A 95 5.17 -7.07 1.74
C SER A 95 3.70 -7.49 1.73
N VAL A 96 2.76 -6.56 1.51
CA VAL A 96 1.33 -6.88 1.41
C VAL A 96 1.05 -7.78 0.21
N VAL A 97 1.62 -7.49 -0.96
CA VAL A 97 1.46 -8.31 -2.17
C VAL A 97 2.02 -9.72 -1.96
N GLU A 98 3.22 -9.85 -1.42
CA GLU A 98 3.85 -11.16 -1.15
C GLU A 98 3.08 -11.97 -0.09
N SER A 99 2.48 -11.31 0.90
CA SER A 99 1.65 -11.96 1.91
C SER A 99 0.33 -12.50 1.34
N LEU A 100 -0.31 -11.76 0.42
CA LEU A 100 -1.62 -12.12 -0.14
C LEU A 100 -1.51 -12.96 -1.42
N ASP A 101 -0.44 -12.81 -2.17
CA ASP A 101 -0.23 -13.44 -3.48
C ASP A 101 1.21 -13.94 -3.65
N PRO A 102 1.68 -14.85 -2.78
CA PRO A 102 3.07 -15.32 -2.79
C PRO A 102 3.45 -16.01 -4.10
N LEU A 103 2.50 -16.65 -4.75
CA LEU A 103 2.71 -17.39 -6.01
C LEU A 103 2.38 -16.56 -7.27
N GLY A 104 1.85 -15.35 -7.13
CA GLY A 104 1.43 -14.52 -8.26
C GLY A 104 0.13 -14.95 -8.93
N THR A 105 -0.63 -15.84 -8.31
CA THR A 105 -1.86 -16.42 -8.88
C THR A 105 -3.04 -15.46 -8.88
N LEU A 106 -3.05 -14.50 -7.93
CA LEU A 106 -4.07 -13.44 -7.86
C LEU A 106 -3.79 -12.31 -8.86
N GLY A 107 -2.59 -12.25 -9.43
CA GLY A 107 -2.18 -11.18 -10.33
C GLY A 107 -2.02 -9.82 -9.66
N LEU A 108 -1.62 -9.81 -8.38
CA LEU A 108 -1.38 -8.57 -7.64
C LEU A 108 -0.10 -7.88 -8.13
N GLY A 109 -0.18 -6.58 -8.34
CA GLY A 109 0.95 -5.74 -8.71
C GLY A 109 0.95 -4.41 -7.95
N LEU A 110 2.10 -3.75 -8.00
CA LEU A 110 2.34 -2.46 -7.36
C LEU A 110 2.28 -1.34 -8.39
N LYS A 111 1.31 -0.46 -8.23
CA LYS A 111 1.27 0.79 -8.98
C LYS A 111 1.91 1.89 -8.16
N TRP A 112 3.06 2.35 -8.61
CA TRP A 112 3.77 3.47 -8.00
C TRP A 112 2.83 4.69 -7.82
N PRO A 113 2.91 5.42 -6.68
CA PRO A 113 3.86 5.18 -5.58
C PRO A 113 3.29 4.36 -4.42
N ASN A 114 1.99 4.03 -4.37
CA ASN A 114 1.36 3.58 -3.13
C ASN A 114 0.07 2.76 -3.30
N ASP A 115 -0.21 2.28 -4.48
CA ASP A 115 -1.43 1.51 -4.74
C ASP A 115 -1.09 0.05 -5.07
N ILE A 116 -1.94 -0.88 -4.65
CA ILE A 116 -1.92 -2.28 -5.07
C ILE A 116 -3.05 -2.46 -6.07
N TRP A 117 -2.71 -2.98 -7.24
CA TRP A 117 -3.62 -3.22 -8.34
C TRP A 117 -3.69 -4.69 -8.68
N VAL A 118 -4.79 -5.08 -9.29
CA VAL A 118 -5.02 -6.45 -9.80
C VAL A 118 -5.18 -6.39 -11.32
N ARG A 119 -4.48 -7.28 -11.99
CA ARG A 119 -4.69 -7.48 -13.42
C ARG A 119 -5.94 -8.31 -13.64
N GLN A 120 -6.98 -7.71 -14.19
CA GLN A 120 -8.16 -8.45 -14.58
C GLN A 120 -7.80 -9.32 -15.79
N GLN A 121 -7.89 -10.64 -15.62
CA GLN A 121 -7.77 -11.56 -16.76
C GLN A 121 -9.14 -11.63 -17.42
N ASP A 122 -9.27 -11.04 -18.60
CA ASP A 122 -10.51 -11.13 -19.36
C ASP A 122 -10.79 -12.59 -19.73
N THR A 123 -12.01 -13.03 -19.45
CA THR A 123 -12.50 -14.40 -19.68
C THR A 123 -12.68 -14.73 -21.16
N ASN A 124 -12.62 -13.74 -22.06
CA ASN A 124 -12.81 -13.90 -23.49
C ASN A 124 -11.52 -13.55 -24.26
N GLN A 125 -10.53 -14.45 -24.23
CA GLN A 125 -9.32 -14.31 -25.06
C GLN A 125 -9.61 -14.26 -26.58
N GLN A 126 -10.74 -14.73 -27.03
CA GLN A 126 -11.09 -14.76 -28.47
C GLN A 126 -11.65 -13.44 -29.04
N MET A 127 -12.13 -12.50 -28.20
CA MET A 127 -12.57 -11.18 -28.66
C MET A 127 -11.50 -10.07 -28.56
N LEU A 128 -10.36 -10.35 -27.95
CA LEU A 128 -9.34 -9.33 -27.60
C LEU A 128 -8.29 -9.09 -28.68
N GLU A 129 -8.26 -9.88 -29.75
CA GLU A 129 -7.28 -9.65 -30.83
C GLU A 129 -7.61 -8.42 -31.70
N THR A 130 -8.81 -7.86 -31.56
CA THR A 130 -9.29 -6.76 -32.41
C THR A 130 -9.53 -5.42 -31.67
N LEU A 131 -9.39 -5.37 -30.32
CA LEU A 131 -9.58 -4.14 -29.58
C LEU A 131 -8.23 -3.58 -29.08
N PRO A 132 -8.00 -2.24 -29.16
CA PRO A 132 -6.82 -1.63 -28.60
C PRO A 132 -6.77 -1.92 -27.09
N LYS A 133 -5.68 -2.50 -26.62
CA LYS A 133 -5.41 -2.79 -25.20
C LYS A 133 -5.20 -1.47 -24.46
N THR A 134 -6.26 -0.76 -24.16
CA THR A 134 -6.19 0.43 -23.31
C THR A 134 -5.88 -0.02 -21.89
N ALA A 135 -4.77 0.43 -21.35
CA ALA A 135 -4.27 0.05 -20.02
C ALA A 135 -5.31 0.23 -18.88
N SER A 136 -6.31 1.10 -19.07
CA SER A 136 -7.37 1.34 -18.11
C SER A 136 -8.37 0.20 -17.96
N ASN A 137 -8.53 -0.67 -18.96
CA ASN A 137 -9.52 -1.75 -18.94
C ASN A 137 -9.04 -3.03 -18.25
N THR A 138 -7.74 -3.19 -18.03
CA THR A 138 -7.16 -4.43 -17.49
C THR A 138 -6.79 -4.37 -16.02
N TRP A 139 -6.70 -3.18 -15.44
CA TRP A 139 -6.24 -3.00 -14.06
C TRP A 139 -7.34 -2.43 -13.16
N ARG A 140 -7.43 -2.98 -11.92
CA ARG A 140 -8.36 -2.55 -10.87
C ARG A 140 -7.61 -2.28 -9.58
N LYS A 141 -7.98 -1.25 -8.85
CA LYS A 141 -7.38 -0.92 -7.56
C LYS A 141 -7.94 -1.82 -6.47
N LEU A 142 -7.04 -2.56 -5.79
CA LEU A 142 -7.35 -3.39 -4.63
C LEU A 142 -7.10 -2.64 -3.32
N ALA A 143 -5.95 -1.95 -3.21
CA ALA A 143 -5.51 -1.36 -1.96
C ALA A 143 -4.79 -0.03 -2.16
N GLY A 144 -4.69 0.73 -1.06
CA GLY A 144 -3.91 1.96 -0.99
C GLY A 144 -3.14 2.06 0.32
N ILE A 145 -1.97 2.69 0.27
CA ILE A 145 -1.06 2.89 1.39
C ILE A 145 -0.92 4.38 1.65
N LEU A 146 -1.01 4.79 2.92
CA LEU A 146 -0.80 6.16 3.37
C LEU A 146 0.22 6.20 4.50
N ILE A 147 1.39 6.76 4.26
CA ILE A 147 2.44 6.93 5.26
C ILE A 147 2.49 8.38 5.70
N GLU A 148 2.42 8.60 7.02
CA GLU A 148 2.54 9.90 7.66
C GLU A 148 3.58 9.82 8.77
N THR A 149 4.27 10.92 9.07
CA THR A 149 5.26 10.96 10.15
C THR A 149 5.01 12.14 11.07
N ALA A 150 5.33 11.97 12.36
CA ALA A 150 5.32 13.03 13.35
C ALA A 150 6.64 13.06 14.12
N VAL A 151 7.06 14.26 14.50
CA VAL A 151 8.12 14.45 15.51
C VAL A 151 7.42 14.48 16.85
N PRO A 152 7.75 13.56 17.80
CA PRO A 152 7.13 13.56 19.12
C PRO A 152 7.38 14.85 19.91
N SER A 153 6.35 15.37 20.57
CA SER A 153 6.42 16.63 21.31
C SER A 153 7.25 16.56 22.61
N THR A 154 7.66 15.36 23.04
CA THR A 154 8.31 15.12 24.35
C THR A 154 9.82 15.31 24.36
N ARG A 155 10.44 15.77 23.29
CA ARG A 155 11.83 16.23 23.37
C ARG A 155 11.86 17.61 24.00
N THR A 156 12.14 17.69 25.30
CA THR A 156 12.84 18.85 25.86
C THR A 156 14.06 19.10 24.96
N PRO A 157 14.28 20.35 24.49
CA PRO A 157 15.49 20.65 23.74
C PRO A 157 16.70 20.25 24.61
N ASP A 158 17.36 19.18 24.22
CA ASP A 158 18.65 18.84 24.82
C ASP A 158 19.61 19.93 24.37
N THR A 159 19.87 20.89 25.27
CA THR A 159 20.72 22.07 25.01
C THR A 159 22.15 21.72 24.64
N ASN A 160 22.51 20.43 24.66
CA ASN A 160 23.83 19.91 24.36
C ASN A 160 23.96 19.18 23.00
N GLN A 161 22.91 19.15 22.17
CA GLN A 161 23.08 18.61 20.81
C GLN A 161 23.69 19.68 19.89
N PRO A 162 24.72 19.33 19.07
CA PRO A 162 25.27 20.25 18.10
C PRO A 162 24.18 20.71 17.13
N GLN A 163 24.01 22.03 17.01
CA GLN A 163 23.15 22.65 16.00
C GLN A 163 23.70 22.25 14.62
N GLY A 164 23.04 21.33 13.93
CA GLY A 164 23.48 20.86 12.61
C GLY A 164 23.03 19.48 12.21
N THR A 165 22.20 18.79 12.99
CA THR A 165 21.62 17.51 12.57
C THR A 165 20.65 17.73 11.41
N ASN A 166 20.99 17.11 10.27
CA ASN A 166 20.13 17.09 9.10
C ASN A 166 18.72 16.63 9.49
N PRO A 167 17.65 17.38 9.19
CA PRO A 167 16.26 17.00 9.52
C PRO A 167 15.86 15.62 8.99
N GLN A 168 16.57 15.10 7.98
CA GLN A 168 16.37 13.78 7.39
C GLN A 168 16.84 12.62 8.28
N THR A 169 17.74 12.87 9.24
CA THR A 169 18.30 11.84 10.15
C THR A 169 17.61 11.82 11.52
N GLN A 170 16.51 12.52 11.69
CA GLN A 170 15.80 12.55 12.96
C GLN A 170 14.81 11.37 13.06
N GLN A 171 14.85 10.65 14.19
CA GLN A 171 13.85 9.64 14.53
C GLN A 171 12.44 10.24 14.53
N ARG A 172 11.50 9.58 13.87
CA ARG A 172 10.10 10.04 13.76
C ARG A 172 9.13 8.91 14.12
N TYR A 173 8.00 9.27 14.69
CA TYR A 173 6.88 8.35 14.76
C TYR A 173 6.28 8.22 13.37
N CYS A 174 6.35 7.02 12.81
CA CYS A 174 5.82 6.69 11.49
C CYS A 174 4.49 5.97 11.63
N VAL A 175 3.48 6.45 10.91
CA VAL A 175 2.16 5.82 10.81
C VAL A 175 1.98 5.30 9.40
N ILE A 176 1.91 3.99 9.27
CA ILE A 176 1.77 3.25 8.01
C ILE A 176 0.33 2.74 7.91
N GLY A 177 -0.52 3.48 7.22
CA GLY A 177 -1.91 3.09 6.98
C GLY A 177 -2.05 2.25 5.72
N VAL A 178 -2.81 1.18 5.82
CA VAL A 178 -3.14 0.29 4.71
C VAL A 178 -4.65 0.09 4.67
N GLY A 179 -5.25 0.36 3.50
CA GLY A 179 -6.64 0.07 3.21
C GLY A 179 -6.73 -0.94 2.07
N ILE A 180 -7.42 -2.06 2.30
CA ILE A 180 -7.62 -3.14 1.33
C ILE A 180 -9.11 -3.38 1.15
N ASN A 181 -9.59 -3.38 -0.09
CA ASN A 181 -10.97 -3.76 -0.38
C ASN A 181 -11.14 -5.28 -0.21
N ILE A 182 -12.04 -5.69 0.66
CA ILE A 182 -12.45 -7.10 0.82
C ILE A 182 -13.58 -7.43 -0.15
N ALA A 183 -14.56 -6.53 -0.25
CA ALA A 183 -15.58 -6.54 -1.29
C ALA A 183 -15.38 -5.35 -2.23
N LYS A 184 -15.93 -5.43 -3.42
CA LYS A 184 -15.92 -4.32 -4.38
C LYS A 184 -16.65 -3.10 -3.78
N PRO A 185 -16.01 -1.93 -3.70
CA PRO A 185 -16.66 -0.73 -3.20
C PRO A 185 -17.87 -0.35 -4.05
N SER A 186 -18.98 0.05 -3.39
CA SER A 186 -20.22 0.48 -4.04
C SER A 186 -20.19 1.90 -4.59
N ALA A 187 -19.15 2.67 -4.33
CA ALA A 187 -19.03 4.06 -4.77
C ALA A 187 -18.97 4.17 -6.30
N GLN A 188 -19.94 4.89 -6.88
CA GLN A 188 -20.08 5.04 -8.33
C GLN A 188 -19.06 6.01 -8.94
N ASP A 189 -18.43 6.90 -8.14
CA ASP A 189 -17.55 7.98 -8.61
C ASP A 189 -16.05 7.69 -8.37
N LEU A 190 -15.64 6.44 -8.40
CA LEU A 190 -14.23 6.12 -8.31
C LEU A 190 -13.51 6.48 -9.62
N ALA A 191 -12.61 7.46 -9.56
CA ALA A 191 -11.75 7.84 -10.69
C ALA A 191 -10.89 6.71 -11.26
N ILE A 192 -10.82 5.57 -10.55
CA ILE A 192 -10.14 4.33 -10.94
C ILE A 192 -11.05 3.18 -10.52
N PRO A 193 -11.37 2.26 -11.44
CA PRO A 193 -12.17 1.07 -11.10
C PRO A 193 -11.52 0.27 -9.97
N ALA A 194 -12.33 -0.13 -8.98
CA ALA A 194 -11.88 -0.89 -7.84
C ALA A 194 -12.37 -2.34 -7.88
N ILE A 195 -11.70 -3.21 -7.09
CA ILE A 195 -12.01 -4.62 -6.92
C ILE A 195 -11.75 -5.01 -5.46
N GLY A 196 -12.41 -6.06 -4.96
CA GLY A 196 -12.14 -6.65 -3.64
C GLY A 196 -11.48 -8.02 -3.74
N LEU A 197 -10.88 -8.48 -2.64
CA LEU A 197 -10.28 -9.83 -2.54
C LEU A 197 -11.32 -10.93 -2.79
N ARG A 198 -12.57 -10.70 -2.37
CA ARG A 198 -13.67 -11.64 -2.59
C ARG A 198 -13.96 -11.82 -4.06
N ASP A 199 -14.05 -10.72 -4.82
CA ASP A 199 -14.32 -10.76 -6.26
C ASP A 199 -13.22 -11.50 -7.02
N ILE A 200 -11.96 -11.36 -6.60
CA ILE A 200 -10.82 -12.07 -7.20
C ILE A 200 -10.94 -13.57 -6.95
N SER A 201 -11.24 -13.96 -5.70
CA SER A 201 -11.38 -15.37 -5.31
C SER A 201 -12.52 -16.04 -6.04
N GLU A 202 -13.66 -15.38 -6.19
CA GLU A 202 -14.83 -15.87 -6.93
C GLU A 202 -14.52 -16.05 -8.42
N ALA A 203 -13.81 -15.08 -9.04
CA ALA A 203 -13.41 -15.18 -10.44
C ALA A 203 -12.45 -16.36 -10.69
N LEU A 204 -11.53 -16.63 -9.75
CA LEU A 204 -10.62 -17.76 -9.81
C LEU A 204 -11.35 -19.09 -9.60
N ALA A 205 -12.28 -19.18 -8.65
CA ALA A 205 -13.09 -20.36 -8.41
C ALA A 205 -13.96 -20.72 -9.62
N THR A 206 -14.53 -19.74 -10.31
CA THR A 206 -15.32 -19.94 -11.53
C THR A 206 -14.48 -20.52 -12.67
N LYS A 207 -13.20 -20.12 -12.79
CA LYS A 207 -12.26 -20.66 -13.80
C LYS A 207 -11.78 -22.08 -13.47
N ALA A 208 -11.69 -22.39 -12.17
CA ALA A 208 -11.24 -23.69 -11.68
C ALA A 208 -12.34 -24.76 -11.66
N SER A 209 -13.46 -24.58 -12.34
CA SER A 209 -14.69 -25.40 -12.26
C SER A 209 -14.54 -26.90 -12.55
N ALA A 210 -13.33 -27.38 -12.86
CA ALA A 210 -13.01 -28.80 -13.03
C ALA A 210 -12.25 -29.44 -11.83
N ALA A 211 -11.76 -28.65 -10.85
CA ALA A 211 -11.07 -29.15 -9.68
C ALA A 211 -11.74 -28.61 -8.42
N LYS A 212 -12.39 -29.48 -7.66
CA LYS A 212 -13.16 -29.25 -6.43
C LYS A 212 -12.38 -28.63 -5.24
N ALA A 213 -11.70 -27.51 -5.41
CA ALA A 213 -11.17 -26.74 -4.29
C ALA A 213 -11.93 -25.42 -4.23
N SER A 214 -12.99 -25.35 -3.42
CA SER A 214 -13.62 -24.08 -3.05
C SER A 214 -12.63 -23.31 -2.18
N VAL A 215 -11.87 -22.40 -2.78
CA VAL A 215 -11.07 -21.43 -2.04
C VAL A 215 -12.06 -20.44 -1.43
N SER A 216 -12.29 -20.54 -0.12
CA SER A 216 -13.10 -19.55 0.60
C SER A 216 -12.45 -18.17 0.47
N PRO A 217 -13.23 -17.13 0.11
CA PRO A 217 -12.71 -15.78 0.02
C PRO A 217 -12.10 -15.32 1.35
N LEU A 218 -10.95 -14.66 1.29
CA LEU A 218 -10.31 -14.09 2.48
C LEU A 218 -11.21 -13.02 3.10
N THR A 219 -11.41 -13.13 4.41
CA THR A 219 -12.03 -12.07 5.23
C THR A 219 -11.00 -11.05 5.69
N ALA A 220 -11.43 -9.88 6.17
CA ALA A 220 -10.54 -8.86 6.69
C ALA A 220 -9.64 -9.38 7.84
N PRO A 221 -10.16 -10.11 8.86
CA PRO A 221 -9.32 -10.71 9.89
C PRO A 221 -8.27 -11.69 9.36
N GLN A 222 -8.63 -12.54 8.40
CA GLN A 222 -7.70 -13.50 7.79
C GLN A 222 -6.62 -12.82 6.96
N ALA A 223 -6.98 -11.79 6.19
CA ALA A 223 -6.02 -11.00 5.43
C ALA A 223 -5.02 -10.30 6.36
N LEU A 224 -5.49 -9.71 7.47
CA LEU A 224 -4.61 -9.08 8.46
C LEU A 224 -3.65 -10.08 9.10
N ALA A 225 -4.13 -11.27 9.46
CA ALA A 225 -3.28 -12.31 10.05
C ALA A 225 -2.14 -12.75 9.12
N LEU A 226 -2.38 -12.78 7.80
CA LEU A 226 -1.34 -13.05 6.81
C LEU A 226 -0.34 -11.90 6.65
N ILE A 227 -0.78 -10.65 6.83
CA ILE A 227 0.00 -9.45 6.52
C ILE A 227 0.82 -8.97 7.72
N ALA A 228 0.30 -9.05 8.94
CA ALA A 228 0.80 -8.27 10.08
C ALA A 228 2.28 -8.52 10.39
N GLN A 229 2.68 -9.77 10.59
CA GLN A 229 4.06 -10.12 10.93
C GLN A 229 5.04 -9.88 9.76
N PRO A 230 4.76 -10.28 8.49
CA PRO A 230 5.62 -9.96 7.36
C PRO A 230 5.77 -8.46 7.14
N LEU A 231 4.71 -7.68 7.32
CA LEU A 231 4.76 -6.22 7.21
C LEU A 231 5.67 -5.60 8.26
N LEU A 232 5.54 -6.00 9.53
CA LEU A 232 6.42 -5.53 10.60
C LEU A 232 7.87 -5.87 10.28
N ALA A 233 8.16 -7.10 9.87
CA ALA A 233 9.50 -7.53 9.48
C ALA A 233 10.06 -6.70 8.31
N ALA A 234 9.24 -6.43 7.29
CA ALA A 234 9.63 -5.63 6.13
C ALA A 234 9.95 -4.18 6.51
N VAL A 235 9.16 -3.58 7.40
CA VAL A 235 9.37 -2.19 7.88
C VAL A 235 10.66 -2.08 8.69
N LEU A 236 10.93 -3.02 9.59
CA LEU A 236 12.18 -3.06 10.37
C LEU A 236 13.40 -3.33 9.48
N ALA A 237 13.27 -4.20 8.48
CA ALA A 237 14.33 -4.42 7.50
C ALA A 237 14.59 -3.19 6.63
N PHE A 238 13.53 -2.46 6.24
CA PHE A 238 13.66 -1.20 5.50
C PHE A 238 14.41 -0.13 6.29
N GLU A 239 14.16 0.00 7.59
CA GLU A 239 14.86 0.96 8.43
C GLU A 239 16.39 0.79 8.34
N SER A 240 16.88 -0.43 8.31
CA SER A 240 18.32 -0.72 8.29
C SER A 240 18.92 -0.81 6.88
N LYS A 241 18.15 -1.27 5.87
CA LYS A 241 18.67 -1.63 4.53
C LYS A 241 18.18 -0.68 3.42
N GLY A 242 17.15 0.14 3.69
CA GLY A 242 16.52 0.97 2.67
C GLY A 242 15.81 0.16 1.60
N PHE A 243 15.45 0.81 0.49
CA PHE A 243 14.72 0.20 -0.61
C PHE A 243 15.58 -0.61 -1.59
N ALA A 244 16.89 -0.34 -1.67
CA ALA A 244 17.77 -0.92 -2.69
C ALA A 244 17.70 -2.45 -2.78
N THR A 245 17.59 -3.14 -1.64
CA THR A 245 17.48 -4.62 -1.58
C THR A 245 16.15 -5.16 -2.12
N LEU A 246 15.12 -4.32 -2.20
CA LEU A 246 13.77 -4.66 -2.62
C LEU A 246 13.50 -4.34 -4.11
N GLN A 247 14.39 -3.59 -4.77
CA GLN A 247 14.21 -3.11 -6.14
C GLN A 247 13.95 -4.25 -7.13
N ALA A 248 14.65 -5.38 -7.01
CA ALA A 248 14.49 -6.52 -7.89
C ALA A 248 13.11 -7.20 -7.73
N ALA A 249 12.65 -7.37 -6.49
CA ALA A 249 11.32 -7.94 -6.21
C ALA A 249 10.20 -6.97 -6.64
N PHE A 250 10.36 -5.68 -6.37
CA PHE A 250 9.44 -4.65 -6.86
C PHE A 250 9.29 -4.70 -8.39
N ARG A 251 10.42 -4.82 -9.12
CA ARG A 251 10.42 -4.88 -10.59
C ARG A 251 9.53 -6.00 -11.15
N GLN A 252 9.39 -7.11 -10.45
CA GLN A 252 8.54 -8.23 -10.86
C GLN A 252 7.05 -7.94 -10.69
N ARG A 253 6.73 -7.01 -9.79
CA ARG A 253 5.36 -6.62 -9.45
C ARG A 253 4.98 -5.22 -9.96
N ASP A 254 5.87 -4.51 -10.66
CA ASP A 254 5.65 -3.14 -11.13
C ASP A 254 4.64 -3.09 -12.27
N VAL A 255 3.46 -2.51 -11.96
CA VAL A 255 2.35 -2.37 -12.91
C VAL A 255 2.65 -1.36 -14.02
N LEU A 256 3.45 -0.33 -13.72
CA LEU A 256 3.69 0.76 -14.67
C LEU A 256 4.86 0.49 -15.61
N ARG A 257 5.64 -0.54 -15.35
CA ARG A 257 6.85 -0.78 -16.11
C ARG A 257 6.58 -0.93 -17.60
N ASP A 258 7.36 -0.17 -18.38
CA ASP A 258 7.31 -0.10 -19.84
C ASP A 258 5.96 0.37 -20.41
N MET A 259 5.12 1.00 -19.55
CA MET A 259 3.85 1.59 -19.96
C MET A 259 3.99 3.11 -20.21
N PRO A 260 3.24 3.65 -21.19
CA PRO A 260 3.08 5.08 -21.33
C PRO A 260 2.32 5.63 -20.12
N VAL A 261 2.82 6.73 -19.56
CA VAL A 261 2.26 7.38 -18.38
C VAL A 261 2.09 8.88 -18.57
N THR A 262 1.06 9.43 -17.94
CA THR A 262 0.83 10.86 -17.81
C THR A 262 0.93 11.27 -16.35
N LEU A 263 1.75 12.27 -16.05
CA LEU A 263 1.89 12.85 -14.73
C LEU A 263 0.82 13.92 -14.48
N SER A 264 0.52 14.21 -13.22
CA SER A 264 -0.51 15.21 -12.86
C SER A 264 -0.15 16.65 -13.24
N ASP A 265 1.11 16.91 -13.53
CA ASP A 265 1.63 18.19 -14.05
C ASP A 265 1.64 18.28 -15.59
N GLY A 266 1.06 17.28 -16.27
CA GLY A 266 0.93 17.23 -17.73
C GLY A 266 2.11 16.59 -18.47
N ARG A 267 3.23 16.28 -17.79
CA ARG A 267 4.34 15.57 -18.43
C ARG A 267 3.94 14.16 -18.83
N GLN A 268 4.48 13.69 -19.95
CA GLN A 268 4.23 12.34 -20.48
C GLN A 268 5.55 11.63 -20.77
N GLY A 269 5.51 10.30 -20.75
CA GLY A 269 6.66 9.46 -21.08
C GLY A 269 6.38 7.99 -20.83
N ILE A 270 7.42 7.19 -20.90
CA ILE A 270 7.35 5.75 -20.64
C ILE A 270 7.96 5.48 -19.24
N ALA A 271 7.21 4.83 -18.36
CA ALA A 271 7.71 4.42 -17.05
C ALA A 271 8.75 3.30 -17.21
N ARG A 272 9.97 3.53 -16.70
CA ARG A 272 11.10 2.59 -16.77
C ARG A 272 11.45 1.96 -15.42
N GLY A 273 10.42 1.78 -14.57
CA GLY A 273 10.60 1.25 -13.22
C GLY A 273 11.10 2.32 -12.24
N VAL A 274 11.67 1.89 -11.14
CA VAL A 274 12.18 2.78 -10.09
C VAL A 274 13.71 2.63 -9.95
N ASP A 275 14.36 3.66 -9.38
CA ASP A 275 15.77 3.57 -9.00
C ASP A 275 15.96 2.80 -7.67
N ASN A 276 17.18 2.79 -7.15
CA ASN A 276 17.54 2.10 -5.92
C ASN A 276 16.96 2.75 -4.63
N THR A 277 16.38 3.93 -4.74
CA THR A 277 15.68 4.61 -3.64
C THR A 277 14.16 4.52 -3.76
N GLY A 278 13.62 3.95 -4.86
CA GLY A 278 12.18 3.85 -5.11
C GLY A 278 11.59 5.05 -5.85
N VAL A 279 12.41 5.95 -6.38
CA VAL A 279 12.00 7.08 -7.21
C VAL A 279 11.66 6.59 -8.62
N LEU A 280 10.50 6.99 -9.16
CA LEU A 280 10.05 6.55 -10.47
C LEU A 280 10.90 7.18 -11.58
N ARG A 281 11.29 6.36 -12.54
CA ARG A 281 12.03 6.75 -13.75
C ARG A 281 11.06 6.82 -14.92
N VAL A 282 10.97 8.00 -15.56
CA VAL A 282 10.14 8.22 -16.74
C VAL A 282 11.03 8.68 -17.89
N GLU A 283 11.02 7.92 -18.97
CA GLU A 283 11.69 8.27 -20.21
C GLU A 283 10.77 9.18 -21.03
N ALA A 284 11.18 10.42 -21.19
CA ALA A 284 10.49 11.44 -21.97
C ALA A 284 11.35 11.84 -23.18
N PRO A 285 10.81 12.57 -24.18
CA PRO A 285 11.58 13.04 -25.34
C PRO A 285 12.85 13.84 -24.97
N GLN A 286 12.84 14.51 -23.80
CA GLN A 286 13.96 15.31 -23.31
C GLN A 286 14.98 14.47 -22.49
N GLY A 287 14.77 13.15 -22.36
CA GLY A 287 15.61 12.23 -21.59
C GLY A 287 14.95 11.63 -20.35
N MET A 288 15.74 10.94 -19.56
CA MET A 288 15.27 10.27 -18.34
C MET A 288 14.96 11.28 -17.24
N GLN A 289 13.74 11.23 -16.71
CA GLN A 289 13.28 12.05 -15.58
C GLN A 289 13.09 11.20 -14.33
N LEU A 290 13.51 11.73 -13.18
CA LEU A 290 13.26 11.16 -11.87
C LEU A 290 12.05 11.85 -11.25
N ILE A 291 11.03 11.07 -10.89
CA ILE A 291 9.75 11.57 -10.41
C ILE A 291 9.60 11.26 -8.93
N ASN A 292 9.53 12.31 -8.11
CA ASN A 292 9.31 12.19 -6.68
C ASN A 292 7.80 12.00 -6.39
N SER A 293 7.47 11.09 -5.47
CA SER A 293 6.09 10.75 -5.10
C SER A 293 5.35 11.87 -4.36
N ALA A 294 6.05 12.81 -3.75
CA ALA A 294 5.43 13.91 -3.00
C ALA A 294 4.69 14.90 -3.91
N GLU A 295 5.16 15.08 -5.15
CA GLU A 295 4.76 16.19 -6.02
C GLU A 295 3.73 15.81 -7.09
N VAL A 296 3.77 14.57 -7.58
CA VAL A 296 2.99 14.18 -8.76
C VAL A 296 2.20 12.89 -8.59
N ARG A 297 1.10 12.79 -9.32
CA ARG A 297 0.34 11.56 -9.56
C ARG A 297 0.74 11.00 -10.90
N VAL A 298 0.76 9.68 -11.01
CA VAL A 298 1.05 8.98 -12.26
C VAL A 298 -0.17 8.18 -12.68
N ARG A 299 -0.54 8.28 -13.94
CA ARG A 299 -1.61 7.48 -14.56
C ARG A 299 -1.05 6.80 -15.80
N PRO A 300 -1.44 5.54 -16.08
CA PRO A 300 -1.24 4.98 -17.41
C PRO A 300 -1.92 5.90 -18.43
N SER A 301 -1.22 6.23 -19.49
CA SER A 301 -1.83 7.01 -20.60
C SER A 301 -2.79 6.09 -21.34
N ILE A 302 -3.98 6.59 -21.64
CA ILE A 302 -4.91 5.97 -22.56
C ILE A 302 -4.50 6.49 -23.92
N GLU A 303 -4.07 5.64 -24.85
CA GLU A 303 -4.01 6.01 -26.25
C GLU A 303 -5.46 6.25 -26.69
N GLU A 304 -5.85 7.51 -26.83
CA GLU A 304 -6.98 7.87 -27.67
C GLU A 304 -6.54 7.51 -29.10
N SER A 305 -7.10 6.46 -29.65
CA SER A 305 -6.92 6.16 -31.08
C SER A 305 -7.45 7.33 -31.89
N PRO A 306 -6.73 7.78 -32.91
CA PRO A 306 -7.13 8.88 -33.77
C PRO A 306 -8.44 8.64 -34.50
#